data_679a26ced379dcacdd57192747cd0266
#
_entry.id   679a26ced379dcacdd57192747cd0266
#
_cell.length_a   1.000
_cell.length_b   1.000
_cell.length_c   1.000
_cell.angle_alpha   90.00
_cell.angle_beta   90.00
_cell.angle_gamma   90.00
#
_symmetry.space_group_name_H-M   'P 1'
#
loop_
_entity.id
_entity.type
_entity.pdbx_description
1 polymer ?
#
loop_
_entity_poly.entity_id
_entity_poly.type
_entity_poly.pdbx_seq_one_letter_code
_entity_poly.pdbx_strand_id
1 'polypeptide(L)'
;MEVKTKEQYKTWGKSRSNRLTNYDYSVDRPIHVTICTENTKNIFDSEDRAKITIEELLKTSRNLGFRILCYCLMPNHLHIVLSPGNSELALSKFLNVFKGRTSKVFREREGFGKLWQRSAYDHIIRTDEDLRGIIEYIRNNPIRKGFKEKVDEYPYSKQFNAEIEKYI
;
A
#
# COMPACT_ATOMS: atom_id res chain seq x y z
N MET A 1 2.33 -25.24 -3.96
CA MET A 1 2.32 -24.30 -2.81
C MET A 1 0.87 -24.09 -2.40
N GLU A 2 0.44 -24.63 -1.27
CA GLU A 2 -0.94 -24.48 -0.78
C GLU A 2 -1.24 -23.02 -0.48
N VAL A 3 -2.29 -22.49 -1.09
CA VAL A 3 -2.80 -21.15 -0.77
C VAL A 3 -3.50 -21.23 0.58
N LYS A 4 -2.96 -20.59 1.60
CA LYS A 4 -3.55 -20.53 2.95
C LYS A 4 -5.00 -20.04 2.88
N THR A 5 -5.91 -20.69 3.60
CA THR A 5 -7.32 -20.31 3.67
C THR A 5 -7.54 -18.99 4.44
N LYS A 6 -8.75 -18.38 4.32
CA LYS A 6 -9.10 -17.12 5.01
C LYS A 6 -8.86 -17.16 6.52
N GLU A 7 -8.95 -18.30 7.17
CA GLU A 7 -8.77 -18.50 8.62
C GLU A 7 -7.30 -18.53 9.05
N GLN A 8 -6.37 -18.80 8.10
CA GLN A 8 -4.93 -18.85 8.36
C GLN A 8 -4.27 -17.46 8.30
N TYR A 9 -4.94 -16.46 7.74
CA TYR A 9 -4.50 -15.08 7.86
C TYR A 9 -5.21 -14.45 9.06
N LYS A 10 -4.45 -14.04 10.09
CA LYS A 10 -4.96 -13.16 11.15
C LYS A 10 -5.81 -12.07 10.47
N THR A 11 -7.03 -11.85 10.93
CA THR A 11 -7.96 -10.87 10.35
C THR A 11 -7.41 -9.45 10.50
N TRP A 12 -6.57 -9.06 9.55
CA TRP A 12 -6.07 -7.71 9.40
C TRP A 12 -7.19 -6.88 8.77
N GLY A 13 -7.96 -6.13 9.54
CA GLY A 13 -8.92 -5.24 8.92
C GLY A 13 -10.21 -4.90 9.62
N LYS A 14 -10.32 -5.09 10.92
CA LYS A 14 -11.42 -4.48 11.70
C LYS A 14 -10.84 -3.62 12.81
N SER A 15 -10.36 -2.43 12.47
CA SER A 15 -10.08 -1.41 13.47
C SER A 15 -10.25 -0.01 12.90
N ARG A 16 -10.97 0.82 13.64
CA ARG A 16 -10.96 2.28 13.54
C ARG A 16 -9.49 2.73 13.60
N SER A 17 -9.13 3.82 12.91
CA SER A 17 -7.80 4.44 12.93
C SER A 17 -7.04 4.20 14.26
N ASN A 18 -6.27 3.12 14.31
CA ASN A 18 -5.43 2.79 15.46
C ASN A 18 -4.03 3.33 15.20
N ARG A 19 -3.91 4.63 14.94
CA ARG A 19 -2.62 5.27 15.15
C ARG A 19 -2.29 5.09 16.61
N LEU A 20 -1.21 4.36 16.89
CA LEU A 20 -0.70 4.25 18.24
C LEU A 20 -0.37 5.67 18.70
N THR A 21 -1.19 6.20 19.62
CA THR A 21 -0.87 7.42 20.36
C THR A 21 0.47 7.15 21.05
N ASN A 22 1.49 7.97 20.77
CA ASN A 22 2.86 7.87 21.27
C ASN A 22 3.81 6.90 20.54
N TYR A 23 3.50 6.42 19.33
CA TYR A 23 4.48 5.69 18.54
C TYR A 23 5.27 6.68 17.66
N ASP A 24 6.59 6.57 17.74
CA ASP A 24 7.50 7.32 16.87
C ASP A 24 7.55 6.67 15.49
N TYR A 25 6.80 7.24 14.54
CA TYR A 25 6.76 6.80 13.14
C TYR A 25 8.02 7.18 12.34
N SER A 26 9.02 7.81 12.96
CA SER A 26 10.33 8.09 12.36
C SER A 26 11.31 6.93 12.51
N VAL A 27 11.02 5.97 13.38
CA VAL A 27 11.83 4.75 13.51
C VAL A 27 11.73 3.95 12.21
N ASP A 28 12.89 3.59 11.64
CA ASP A 28 12.98 2.84 10.37
C ASP A 28 12.47 1.40 10.52
N ARG A 29 11.14 1.26 10.59
CA ARG A 29 10.42 -0.02 10.63
C ARG A 29 9.41 -0.10 9.50
N PRO A 30 9.23 -1.29 8.91
CA PRO A 30 8.20 -1.49 7.91
C PRO A 30 6.79 -1.26 8.47
N ILE A 31 5.97 -0.58 7.70
CA ILE A 31 4.57 -0.27 8.02
C ILE A 31 3.72 -0.75 6.84
N HIS A 32 2.72 -1.59 7.12
CA HIS A 32 1.70 -1.93 6.15
C HIS A 32 0.60 -0.88 6.16
N VAL A 33 0.30 -0.33 4.99
CA VAL A 33 -0.75 0.67 4.81
C VAL A 33 -1.74 0.19 3.77
N THR A 34 -3.03 0.38 4.04
CA THR A 34 -4.12 0.20 3.07
C THR A 34 -4.85 1.51 2.86
N ILE A 35 -4.95 1.94 1.61
CA ILE A 35 -5.62 3.16 1.19
C ILE A 35 -6.77 2.79 0.26
N CYS A 36 -8.01 3.12 0.65
CA CYS A 36 -9.20 2.83 -0.16
C CYS A 36 -9.63 4.05 -0.99
N THR A 37 -10.18 3.80 -2.16
CA THR A 37 -10.88 4.81 -2.95
C THR A 37 -12.15 5.26 -2.23
N GLU A 38 -12.63 6.46 -2.56
CA GLU A 38 -13.89 6.97 -2.01
C GLU A 38 -15.06 6.04 -2.37
N ASN A 39 -15.82 5.67 -1.36
CA ASN A 39 -16.91 4.70 -1.45
C ASN A 39 -16.52 3.34 -2.05
N THR A 40 -15.25 2.95 -1.95
CA THR A 40 -14.70 1.69 -2.49
C THR A 40 -14.98 1.46 -3.97
N LYS A 41 -15.07 2.53 -4.76
CA LYS A 41 -15.29 2.46 -6.21
C LYS A 41 -14.09 1.85 -6.93
N ASN A 42 -14.34 1.00 -7.94
CA ASN A 42 -13.29 0.45 -8.80
C ASN A 42 -12.79 1.52 -9.78
N ILE A 43 -11.82 2.31 -9.34
CA ILE A 43 -11.25 3.41 -10.14
C ILE A 43 -10.03 2.94 -10.93
N PHE A 44 -9.29 1.97 -10.40
CA PHE A 44 -8.03 1.46 -10.97
C PHE A 44 -8.22 0.18 -11.80
N ASP A 45 -9.40 -0.05 -12.36
CA ASP A 45 -9.66 -1.06 -13.39
C ASP A 45 -9.14 -0.63 -14.78
N SER A 46 -8.90 0.66 -14.98
CA SER A 46 -8.24 1.22 -16.15
C SER A 46 -6.72 1.14 -16.01
N GLU A 47 -6.04 0.63 -17.04
CA GLU A 47 -4.58 0.52 -17.10
C GLU A 47 -3.89 1.87 -16.90
N ASP A 48 -4.37 2.93 -17.57
CA ASP A 48 -3.80 4.28 -17.47
C ASP A 48 -3.91 4.82 -16.05
N ARG A 49 -5.07 4.65 -15.40
CA ARG A 49 -5.28 5.09 -14.02
C ARG A 49 -4.38 4.34 -13.05
N ALA A 50 -4.23 3.03 -13.25
CA ALA A 50 -3.35 2.22 -12.43
C ALA A 50 -1.89 2.65 -12.58
N LYS A 51 -1.40 2.83 -13.81
CA LYS A 51 -0.03 3.30 -14.10
C LYS A 51 0.25 4.65 -13.48
N ILE A 52 -0.62 5.64 -13.68
CA ILE A 52 -0.48 6.99 -13.08
C ILE A 52 -0.38 6.90 -11.56
N THR A 53 -1.23 6.08 -10.93
CA THR A 53 -1.23 5.92 -9.47
C THR A 53 0.07 5.33 -8.96
N ILE A 54 0.60 4.30 -9.64
CA ILE A 54 1.88 3.67 -9.29
C ILE A 54 3.05 4.64 -9.51
N GLU A 55 3.06 5.38 -10.61
CA GLU A 55 4.10 6.39 -10.90
C GLU A 55 4.15 7.47 -9.80
N GLU A 56 2.98 8.00 -9.40
CA GLU A 56 2.92 8.99 -8.32
C GLU A 56 3.30 8.40 -6.95
N LEU A 57 3.00 7.12 -6.70
CA LEU A 57 3.46 6.42 -5.51
C LEU A 57 4.99 6.36 -5.45
N LEU A 58 5.62 5.86 -6.51
CA LEU A 58 7.08 5.72 -6.59
C LEU A 58 7.79 7.09 -6.59
N LYS A 59 7.22 8.09 -7.24
CA LYS A 59 7.73 9.47 -7.23
C LYS A 59 7.65 10.09 -5.84
N THR A 60 6.54 9.89 -5.14
CA THR A 60 6.36 10.38 -3.76
C THR A 60 7.37 9.74 -2.82
N SER A 61 7.57 8.42 -2.93
CA SER A 61 8.55 7.67 -2.16
C SER A 61 9.96 8.25 -2.32
N ARG A 62 10.42 8.39 -3.57
CA ARG A 62 11.74 8.97 -3.87
C ARG A 62 11.90 10.39 -3.33
N ASN A 63 10.90 11.25 -3.55
CA ASN A 63 10.97 12.67 -3.17
C ASN A 63 10.97 12.90 -1.65
N LEU A 64 10.35 11.98 -0.90
CA LEU A 64 10.24 12.10 0.57
C LEU A 64 11.20 11.19 1.33
N GLY A 65 12.04 10.40 0.62
CA GLY A 65 13.04 9.52 1.23
C GLY A 65 12.46 8.25 1.87
N PHE A 66 11.20 7.91 1.59
CA PHE A 66 10.61 6.65 2.06
C PHE A 66 11.05 5.48 1.16
N ARG A 67 11.20 4.30 1.75
CA ARG A 67 11.45 3.04 1.03
C ARG A 67 10.16 2.27 0.87
N ILE A 68 9.85 1.83 -0.34
CA ILE A 68 8.73 0.91 -0.60
C ILE A 68 9.30 -0.51 -0.68
N LEU A 69 8.80 -1.41 0.15
CA LEU A 69 9.18 -2.82 0.16
C LEU A 69 8.32 -3.64 -0.79
N CYS A 70 7.02 -3.40 -0.78
CA CYS A 70 6.11 -3.96 -1.77
C CYS A 70 4.84 -3.11 -1.89
N TYR A 71 4.14 -3.27 -3.01
CA TYR A 71 2.79 -2.73 -3.19
C TYR A 71 1.93 -3.68 -4.02
N CYS A 72 0.61 -3.54 -3.89
CA CYS A 72 -0.39 -4.11 -4.77
C CYS A 72 -1.55 -3.14 -4.91
N LEU A 73 -1.73 -2.61 -6.12
CA LEU A 73 -2.84 -1.73 -6.45
C LEU A 73 -3.99 -2.57 -6.97
N MET A 74 -5.03 -2.68 -6.18
CA MET A 74 -6.31 -3.33 -6.54
C MET A 74 -7.28 -2.30 -7.16
N PRO A 75 -8.36 -2.71 -7.84
CA PRO A 75 -9.27 -1.76 -8.49
C PRO A 75 -9.81 -0.65 -7.59
N ASN A 76 -9.96 -0.91 -6.29
CA ASN A 76 -10.58 0.03 -5.34
C ASN A 76 -9.74 0.32 -4.08
N HIS A 77 -8.51 -0.19 -4.00
CA HIS A 77 -7.61 0.08 -2.88
C HIS A 77 -6.15 -0.21 -3.23
N LEU A 78 -5.25 0.34 -2.46
CA LEU A 78 -3.82 0.15 -2.57
C LEU A 78 -3.28 -0.41 -1.25
N HIS A 79 -2.60 -1.55 -1.33
CA HIS A 79 -1.74 -2.05 -0.26
C HIS A 79 -0.30 -1.61 -0.50
N ILE A 80 0.36 -1.14 0.55
CA ILE A 80 1.78 -0.76 0.52
C ILE A 80 2.44 -1.27 1.79
N VAL A 81 3.63 -1.84 1.67
CA VAL A 81 4.58 -1.94 2.79
C VAL A 81 5.71 -0.96 2.51
N LEU A 82 5.91 -0.03 3.42
CA LEU A 82 6.94 1.01 3.32
C LEU A 82 7.59 1.25 4.67
N SER A 83 8.78 1.83 4.65
CA SER A 83 9.45 2.34 5.85
C SER A 83 9.89 3.79 5.66
N PRO A 84 10.09 4.55 6.74
CA PRO A 84 10.65 5.89 6.67
C PRO A 84 12.01 5.94 5.96
N GLY A 85 12.83 4.88 6.11
CA GLY A 85 14.17 4.87 5.55
C GLY A 85 15.03 5.96 6.18
N ASN A 86 15.53 6.87 5.35
CA ASN A 86 16.29 8.04 5.80
C ASN A 86 15.41 9.30 5.96
N SER A 87 14.10 9.16 5.87
CA SER A 87 13.19 10.29 6.00
C SER A 87 12.90 10.59 7.46
N GLU A 88 13.04 11.84 7.87
CA GLU A 88 12.58 12.34 9.17
C GLU A 88 11.07 12.68 9.17
N LEU A 89 10.39 12.44 8.04
CA LEU A 89 9.00 12.81 7.86
C LEU A 89 8.06 11.73 8.41
N ALA A 90 7.00 12.16 9.07
CA ALA A 90 5.96 11.25 9.51
C ALA A 90 5.22 10.57 8.34
N LEU A 91 4.74 9.34 8.54
CA LEU A 91 3.91 8.60 7.58
C LEU A 91 2.72 9.42 7.08
N SER A 92 2.10 10.23 7.94
CA SER A 92 0.99 11.11 7.56
C SER A 92 1.37 12.12 6.47
N LYS A 93 2.61 12.61 6.48
CA LYS A 93 3.11 13.50 5.42
C LYS A 93 3.19 12.78 4.09
N PHE A 94 3.74 11.55 4.09
CA PHE A 94 3.78 10.71 2.89
C PHE A 94 2.37 10.48 2.31
N LEU A 95 1.43 10.04 3.15
CA LEU A 95 0.06 9.75 2.72
C LEU A 95 -0.67 10.99 2.19
N ASN A 96 -0.50 12.15 2.85
CA ASN A 96 -1.12 13.39 2.41
C ASN A 96 -0.56 13.85 1.06
N VAL A 97 0.76 13.79 0.87
CA VAL A 97 1.40 14.16 -0.41
C VAL A 97 0.96 13.20 -1.51
N PHE A 98 1.03 11.90 -1.30
CA PHE A 98 0.62 10.90 -2.28
C PHE A 98 -0.85 11.05 -2.69
N LYS A 99 -1.77 11.10 -1.71
CA LYS A 99 -3.20 11.26 -1.97
C LYS A 99 -3.50 12.60 -2.66
N GLY A 100 -2.85 13.67 -2.24
CA GLY A 100 -3.04 15.00 -2.82
C GLY A 100 -2.60 15.06 -4.28
N ARG A 101 -1.42 14.51 -4.60
CA ARG A 101 -0.87 14.50 -5.96
C ARG A 101 -1.73 13.64 -6.91
N THR A 102 -2.04 12.42 -6.53
CA THR A 102 -2.90 11.54 -7.33
C THR A 102 -4.27 12.16 -7.54
N SER A 103 -4.92 12.71 -6.51
CA SER A 103 -6.20 13.38 -6.63
C SER A 103 -6.14 14.61 -7.55
N LYS A 104 -5.03 15.36 -7.52
CA LYS A 104 -4.84 16.50 -8.42
C LYS A 104 -4.76 16.03 -9.89
N VAL A 105 -3.92 15.03 -10.18
CA VAL A 105 -3.76 14.49 -11.54
C VAL A 105 -5.09 13.98 -12.10
N PHE A 106 -5.84 13.21 -11.31
CA PHE A 106 -7.13 12.66 -11.74
C PHE A 106 -8.18 13.74 -11.96
N ARG A 107 -8.18 14.79 -11.13
CA ARG A 107 -9.09 15.92 -11.32
C ARG A 107 -8.77 16.71 -12.59
N GLU A 108 -7.50 16.96 -12.86
CA GLU A 108 -7.05 17.72 -14.03
C GLU A 108 -7.27 16.95 -15.35
N ARG A 109 -7.10 15.63 -15.32
CA ARG A 109 -7.25 14.80 -16.53
C ARG A 109 -8.68 14.39 -16.83
N GLU A 110 -9.45 14.07 -15.80
CA GLU A 110 -10.74 13.37 -15.96
C GLU A 110 -11.87 14.01 -15.13
N GLY A 111 -11.63 15.14 -14.49
CA GLY A 111 -12.66 15.80 -13.66
C GLY A 111 -13.06 15.02 -12.41
N PHE A 112 -12.24 14.07 -11.96
CA PHE A 112 -12.54 13.30 -10.75
C PHE A 112 -12.72 14.23 -9.55
N GLY A 113 -13.77 13.97 -8.75
CA GLY A 113 -13.97 14.60 -7.47
C GLY A 113 -13.04 14.02 -6.41
N LYS A 114 -13.61 13.49 -5.33
CA LYS A 114 -12.84 12.85 -4.28
C LYS A 114 -12.37 11.45 -4.69
N LEU A 115 -11.04 11.26 -4.76
CA LEU A 115 -10.44 9.99 -5.19
C LEU A 115 -10.30 9.00 -4.02
N TRP A 116 -9.75 9.45 -2.90
CA TRP A 116 -9.41 8.61 -1.75
C TRP A 116 -10.30 8.87 -0.55
N GLN A 117 -10.54 7.83 0.25
CA GLN A 117 -11.09 8.01 1.59
C GLN A 117 -10.15 8.86 2.45
N ARG A 118 -10.71 9.59 3.42
CA ARG A 118 -9.95 10.47 4.32
C ARG A 118 -8.91 9.68 5.12
N SER A 119 -9.30 8.56 5.71
CA SER A 119 -8.43 7.71 6.50
C SER A 119 -7.64 6.72 5.64
N ALA A 120 -6.59 6.18 6.21
CA ALA A 120 -5.90 4.97 5.76
C ALA A 120 -5.79 4.04 6.95
N TYR A 121 -5.76 2.74 6.69
CA TYR A 121 -5.42 1.75 7.71
C TYR A 121 -3.91 1.56 7.70
N ASP A 122 -3.27 1.63 8.86
CA ASP A 122 -1.85 1.38 9.03
C ASP A 122 -1.60 0.35 10.14
N HIS A 123 -0.59 -0.49 9.94
CA HIS A 123 -0.12 -1.49 10.88
C HIS A 123 1.40 -1.58 10.87
N ILE A 124 2.00 -1.41 12.06
CA ILE A 124 3.44 -1.48 12.23
C ILE A 124 3.87 -2.95 12.30
N ILE A 125 4.83 -3.31 11.47
CA ILE A 125 5.39 -4.66 11.39
C ILE A 125 6.53 -4.75 12.38
N ARG A 126 6.46 -5.72 13.31
CA ARG A 126 7.39 -5.80 14.44
C ARG A 126 8.42 -6.91 14.32
N THR A 127 8.13 -7.93 13.54
CA THR A 127 8.98 -9.10 13.36
C THR A 127 9.17 -9.46 11.89
N ASP A 128 10.23 -10.19 11.58
CA ASP A 128 10.53 -10.69 10.23
C ASP A 128 9.43 -11.62 9.71
N GLU A 129 8.88 -12.47 10.59
CA GLU A 129 7.79 -13.39 10.24
C GLU A 129 6.52 -12.63 9.88
N ASP A 130 6.19 -11.56 10.63
CA ASP A 130 5.07 -10.68 10.30
C ASP A 130 5.29 -9.99 8.95
N LEU A 131 6.53 -9.54 8.66
CA LEU A 131 6.86 -8.90 7.38
C LEU A 131 6.67 -9.87 6.21
N ARG A 132 7.23 -11.09 6.30
CA ARG A 132 7.09 -12.12 5.26
C ARG A 132 5.62 -12.49 5.03
N GLY A 133 4.87 -12.70 6.11
CA GLY A 133 3.44 -13.02 6.04
C GLY A 133 2.59 -11.91 5.42
N ILE A 134 2.90 -10.65 5.72
CA ILE A 134 2.19 -9.50 5.13
C ILE A 134 2.52 -9.34 3.65
N ILE A 135 3.78 -9.48 3.25
CA ILE A 135 4.18 -9.42 1.84
C ILE A 135 3.49 -10.53 1.04
N GLU A 136 3.50 -11.76 1.56
CA GLU A 136 2.79 -12.88 0.94
C GLU A 136 1.28 -12.61 0.81
N TYR A 137 0.66 -12.09 1.86
CA TYR A 137 -0.76 -11.69 1.84
C TYR A 137 -1.04 -10.66 0.74
N ILE A 138 -0.21 -9.62 0.62
CA ILE A 138 -0.37 -8.55 -0.37
C ILE A 138 -0.21 -9.10 -1.79
N ARG A 139 0.80 -9.93 -2.05
CA ARG A 139 1.05 -10.55 -3.34
C ARG A 139 -0.08 -11.49 -3.79
N ASN A 140 -0.65 -12.22 -2.85
CA ASN A 140 -1.75 -13.15 -3.11
C ASN A 140 -3.12 -12.46 -3.20
N ASN A 141 -3.22 -11.15 -2.95
CA ASN A 141 -4.50 -10.44 -2.98
C ASN A 141 -5.23 -10.53 -4.33
N PRO A 142 -4.55 -10.36 -5.50
CA PRO A 142 -5.18 -10.51 -6.80
C PRO A 142 -5.75 -11.92 -7.04
N ILE A 143 -5.03 -12.97 -6.62
CA ILE A 143 -5.49 -14.36 -6.74
C ILE A 143 -6.72 -14.60 -5.88
N ARG A 144 -6.66 -14.21 -4.61
CA ARG A 144 -7.77 -14.36 -3.64
C ARG A 144 -9.04 -13.64 -4.06
N LYS A 145 -8.92 -12.62 -4.91
CA LYS A 145 -10.03 -11.85 -5.47
C LYS A 145 -10.42 -12.32 -6.89
N GLY A 146 -9.77 -13.34 -7.42
CA GLY A 146 -10.08 -13.91 -8.73
C GLY A 146 -9.65 -13.06 -9.93
N PHE A 147 -8.72 -12.11 -9.74
CA PHE A 147 -8.23 -11.27 -10.84
C PHE A 147 -7.18 -11.98 -11.69
N LYS A 148 -6.41 -12.89 -11.09
CA LYS A 148 -5.37 -13.68 -11.76
C LYS A 148 -5.25 -15.06 -11.11
N GLU A 149 -4.67 -16.01 -11.86
CA GLU A 149 -4.39 -17.36 -11.36
C GLU A 149 -3.02 -17.47 -10.70
N LYS A 150 -2.05 -16.65 -11.15
CA LYS A 150 -0.68 -16.62 -10.61
C LYS A 150 -0.29 -15.23 -10.15
N VAL A 151 0.53 -15.17 -9.10
CA VAL A 151 1.00 -13.92 -8.48
C VAL A 151 1.67 -12.99 -9.49
N ASP A 152 2.56 -13.52 -10.31
CA ASP A 152 3.40 -12.72 -11.21
C ASP A 152 2.67 -12.23 -12.46
N GLU A 153 1.42 -12.65 -12.66
CA GLU A 153 0.57 -12.21 -13.79
C GLU A 153 -0.15 -10.87 -13.49
N TYR A 154 -0.15 -10.41 -12.25
CA TYR A 154 -0.84 -9.17 -11.90
C TYR A 154 0.10 -7.96 -12.06
N PRO A 155 -0.11 -7.09 -13.08
CA PRO A 155 0.87 -6.07 -13.47
C PRO A 155 0.98 -4.91 -12.48
N TYR A 156 0.02 -4.75 -11.57
CA TYR A 156 -0.05 -3.65 -10.62
C TYR A 156 0.43 -4.03 -9.21
N SER A 157 1.25 -5.08 -9.14
CA SER A 157 1.90 -5.52 -7.90
C SER A 157 3.40 -5.62 -8.11
N LYS A 158 4.19 -5.22 -7.10
CA LYS A 158 5.65 -5.33 -7.15
C LYS A 158 6.23 -5.51 -5.75
N GLN A 159 7.29 -6.32 -5.68
CA GLN A 159 8.11 -6.54 -4.50
C GLN A 159 9.55 -6.09 -4.80
N PHE A 160 10.18 -5.42 -3.84
CA PHE A 160 11.55 -4.94 -3.92
C PHE A 160 12.43 -5.74 -2.96
N ASN A 161 13.00 -6.86 -3.43
CA ASN A 161 13.75 -7.80 -2.58
C ASN A 161 14.90 -7.13 -1.85
N ALA A 162 15.71 -6.32 -2.53
CA ALA A 162 16.82 -5.60 -1.92
C ALA A 162 16.41 -4.64 -0.78
N GLU A 163 15.18 -4.13 -0.78
CA GLU A 163 14.67 -3.32 0.31
C GLU A 163 14.12 -4.19 1.45
N ILE A 164 13.56 -5.36 1.14
CA ILE A 164 13.03 -6.31 2.13
C ILE A 164 14.18 -6.94 2.92
N GLU A 165 15.28 -7.33 2.26
CA GLU A 165 16.46 -7.96 2.87
C GLU A 165 17.11 -7.12 3.97
N LYS A 166 16.82 -5.81 4.03
CA LYS A 166 17.30 -4.93 5.11
C LYS A 166 16.58 -5.15 6.45
N TYR A 167 15.46 -5.87 6.44
CA TYR A 167 14.59 -6.05 7.61
C TYR A 167 14.35 -7.51 8.00
N ILE A 168 15.04 -8.45 7.35
CA ILE A 168 14.89 -9.91 7.60
C ILE A 168 16.23 -10.59 7.86
#